data_61db42043faf214d34738eb1a956a07e
#
_entry.id   61db42043faf214d34738eb1a956a07e
#
_cell.length_a   1.000
_cell.length_b   1.000
_cell.length_c   1.000
_cell.angle_alpha   90.00
_cell.angle_beta   90.00
_cell.angle_gamma   90.00
#
_symmetry.space_group_name_H-M   'P 1'
#
loop_
_entity.id
_entity.type
_entity.pdbx_description
1 polymer ?
#
loop_
_entity_poly.entity_id
_entity_poly.type
_entity_poly.pdbx_seq_one_letter_code
_entity_poly.pdbx_strand_id
1 'polypeptide(L)'
;MGINCGGCNRKLYDNEIKLNTYRLRELEKKYSSKKYLPHIIKIQSVYKGILLREKIKEKFKFQLLQIKNSKETSTQKYSYITKVDMKEIFEKYPLLPIFSSELLQLKPPFEFQNKREIYYGEWKGNIRHGRGVQQWLDGSRYEGYWLNDKANIKGKLYHADGDTYEGEWLNDKANGHGKYLHVGGEYYDGEWKDDMQHGKGKETWIDGSSYEGEYMNGKRQGLGLFKWSDGSEYEGNFFENKFHGKGKYTWNDKREYIGEWEYNQMNGYGIFKWPDGRKYEGDYRKDKKEGFGIFYWPDGRIFKGNWVDGKQHGDGEFFDPKTQIWRKGRWEFGKKTMFYE
;
A
#
# COMPACT_ATOMS: atom_id res chain seq x y z
N MET A 1 -19.61 -16.32 22.08
CA MET A 1 -18.74 -16.13 23.27
C MET A 1 -18.00 -14.82 23.06
N GLY A 2 -18.42 -13.79 23.78
CA GLY A 2 -17.78 -12.49 23.69
C GLY A 2 -16.56 -12.43 24.57
N ILE A 3 -15.44 -11.99 24.03
CA ILE A 3 -14.28 -11.63 24.83
C ILE A 3 -14.23 -10.11 24.92
N ASN A 4 -14.61 -9.64 26.11
CA ASN A 4 -14.58 -8.24 26.50
C ASN A 4 -13.18 -7.95 27.08
N CYS A 5 -12.34 -7.18 26.35
CA CYS A 5 -11.06 -6.66 26.85
C CYS A 5 -10.94 -5.16 26.54
N GLY A 6 -11.79 -4.38 27.21
CA GLY A 6 -11.85 -2.92 27.01
C GLY A 6 -10.99 -2.07 27.94
N GLY A 7 -10.15 -2.65 28.81
CA GLY A 7 -9.44 -1.85 29.84
C GLY A 7 -7.92 -1.93 29.87
N CYS A 8 -7.31 -3.03 29.44
CA CYS A 8 -5.87 -3.26 29.58
C CYS A 8 -5.01 -2.72 28.42
N ASN A 9 -5.56 -2.60 27.23
CA ASN A 9 -4.77 -2.24 26.05
C ASN A 9 -4.44 -0.73 25.91
N ARG A 10 -5.20 0.15 26.54
CA ARG A 10 -5.01 1.61 26.40
C ARG A 10 -3.73 2.08 27.07
N LYS A 11 -3.42 1.61 28.29
CA LYS A 11 -2.20 1.97 29.02
C LYS A 11 -0.92 1.39 28.39
N LEU A 12 -0.99 0.19 27.84
CA LEU A 12 0.13 -0.44 27.12
C LEU A 12 0.41 0.28 25.79
N TYR A 13 -0.64 0.66 25.06
CA TYR A 13 -0.52 1.36 23.78
C TYR A 13 0.02 2.80 23.96
N ASP A 14 -0.47 3.55 24.94
CA ASP A 14 0.06 4.89 25.28
C ASP A 14 1.51 4.84 25.76
N ASN A 15 1.91 3.78 26.44
CA ASN A 15 3.28 3.57 26.87
C ASN A 15 4.20 3.15 25.72
N GLU A 16 3.72 2.35 24.77
CA GLU A 16 4.47 2.01 23.55
C GLU A 16 4.66 3.24 22.65
N ILE A 17 3.65 4.07 22.48
CA ILE A 17 3.74 5.33 21.71
C ILE A 17 4.74 6.27 22.38
N LYS A 18 4.70 6.43 23.70
CA LYS A 18 5.66 7.25 24.45
C LYS A 18 7.09 6.69 24.37
N LEU A 19 7.24 5.38 24.47
CA LEU A 19 8.54 4.71 24.37
C LEU A 19 9.13 4.83 22.95
N ASN A 20 8.30 4.72 21.92
CA ASN A 20 8.71 4.86 20.53
C ASN A 20 9.03 6.31 20.17
N THR A 21 8.30 7.29 20.72
CA THR A 21 8.60 8.71 20.55
C THR A 21 9.89 9.10 21.26
N TYR A 22 10.17 8.53 22.43
CA TYR A 22 11.41 8.71 23.15
C TYR A 22 12.60 8.10 22.40
N ARG A 23 12.47 6.87 21.91
CA ARG A 23 13.48 6.20 21.06
C ARG A 23 13.77 6.95 19.77
N LEU A 24 12.76 7.53 19.11
CA LEU A 24 12.94 8.36 17.92
C LEU A 24 13.75 9.62 18.24
N ARG A 25 13.48 10.30 19.35
CA ARG A 25 14.25 11.48 19.79
C ARG A 25 15.70 11.14 20.15
N GLU A 26 15.94 9.98 20.73
CA GLU A 26 17.29 9.46 21.02
C GLU A 26 18.04 9.12 19.71
N LEU A 27 17.36 8.52 18.75
CA LEU A 27 17.92 8.24 17.41
C LEU A 27 18.21 9.55 16.67
N GLU A 28 17.34 10.56 16.77
CA GLU A 28 17.58 11.89 16.20
C GLU A 28 18.83 12.54 16.78
N LYS A 29 19.01 12.48 18.11
CA LYS A 29 20.22 12.98 18.77
C LYS A 29 21.48 12.21 18.37
N LYS A 30 21.39 10.89 18.28
CA LYS A 30 22.51 10.00 17.98
C LYS A 30 22.95 10.04 16.51
N TYR A 31 22.03 10.33 15.58
CA TYR A 31 22.25 10.29 14.14
C TYR A 31 21.99 11.64 13.43
N SER A 32 22.14 12.75 14.16
CA SER A 32 21.93 14.13 13.64
C SER A 32 22.90 14.56 12.53
N SER A 33 23.82 13.68 12.09
CA SER A 33 24.70 13.96 10.96
C SER A 33 23.92 13.98 9.64
N LYS A 34 24.26 14.91 8.74
CA LYS A 34 23.68 15.09 7.40
C LYS A 34 23.54 13.77 6.60
N LYS A 35 24.31 12.74 6.92
CA LYS A 35 24.34 11.43 6.24
C LYS A 35 23.10 10.60 6.51
N TYR A 36 22.45 10.72 7.68
CA TYR A 36 21.30 9.89 8.08
C TYR A 36 19.98 10.64 8.05
N LEU A 37 20.00 11.95 7.81
CA LEU A 37 18.83 12.83 7.78
C LEU A 37 17.72 12.34 6.82
N PRO A 38 18.01 11.87 5.59
CA PRO A 38 16.98 11.37 4.68
C PRO A 38 16.26 10.11 5.21
N HIS A 39 16.98 9.23 5.91
CA HIS A 39 16.41 8.01 6.48
C HIS A 39 15.53 8.31 7.69
N ILE A 40 15.93 9.28 8.51
CA ILE A 40 15.15 9.75 9.66
C ILE A 40 13.86 10.43 9.19
N ILE A 41 13.93 11.29 8.17
CA ILE A 41 12.76 11.96 7.58
C ILE A 41 11.79 10.93 6.99
N LYS A 42 12.28 9.88 6.34
CA LYS A 42 11.45 8.80 5.77
C LYS A 42 10.74 7.98 6.87
N ILE A 43 11.44 7.65 7.95
CA ILE A 43 10.85 6.99 9.12
C ILE A 43 9.80 7.91 9.79
N GLN A 44 10.09 9.20 9.91
CA GLN A 44 9.16 10.18 10.47
C GLN A 44 7.91 10.40 9.62
N SER A 45 8.02 10.39 8.29
CA SER A 45 6.87 10.56 7.40
C SER A 45 5.92 9.36 7.47
N VAL A 46 6.46 8.14 7.50
CA VAL A 46 5.68 6.91 7.70
C VAL A 46 5.03 6.91 9.08
N TYR A 47 5.77 7.30 10.13
CA TYR A 47 5.26 7.34 11.50
C TYR A 47 4.21 8.44 11.70
N LYS A 48 4.39 9.63 11.10
CA LYS A 48 3.38 10.70 11.08
C LYS A 48 2.12 10.28 10.34
N GLY A 49 2.24 9.53 9.24
CA GLY A 49 1.11 8.94 8.52
C GLY A 49 0.33 7.93 9.37
N ILE A 50 1.03 7.07 10.13
CA ILE A 50 0.41 6.12 11.07
C ILE A 50 -0.29 6.87 12.21
N LEU A 51 0.37 7.86 12.82
CA LEU A 51 -0.22 8.68 13.91
C LEU A 51 -1.41 9.51 13.44
N LEU A 52 -1.38 10.03 12.21
CA LEU A 52 -2.50 10.78 11.65
C LEU A 52 -3.69 9.85 11.40
N ARG A 53 -3.46 8.65 10.86
CA ARG A 53 -4.50 7.62 10.69
C ARG A 53 -5.14 7.20 12.01
N GLU A 54 -4.34 6.99 13.04
CA GLU A 54 -4.85 6.66 14.38
C GLU A 54 -5.64 7.82 15.00
N LYS A 55 -5.18 9.08 14.85
CA LYS A 55 -5.93 10.27 15.31
C LYS A 55 -7.25 10.45 14.55
N ILE A 56 -7.27 10.18 13.26
CA ILE A 56 -8.49 10.22 12.44
C ILE A 56 -9.43 9.12 12.89
N LYS A 57 -8.97 7.88 13.07
CA LYS A 57 -9.77 6.77 13.62
C LYS A 57 -10.31 7.08 15.02
N GLU A 58 -9.50 7.64 15.92
CA GLU A 58 -9.94 8.07 17.25
C GLU A 58 -11.00 9.18 17.19
N LYS A 59 -10.83 10.17 16.31
CA LYS A 59 -11.79 11.26 16.12
C LYS A 59 -13.11 10.75 15.58
N PHE A 60 -13.09 9.84 14.61
CA PHE A 60 -14.30 9.19 14.08
C PHE A 60 -14.93 8.26 15.11
N LYS A 61 -14.15 7.49 15.87
CA LYS A 61 -14.64 6.65 16.96
C LYS A 61 -15.28 7.48 18.07
N PHE A 62 -14.75 8.67 18.36
CA PHE A 62 -15.34 9.61 19.31
C PHE A 62 -16.64 10.23 18.79
N GLN A 63 -16.71 10.59 17.51
CA GLN A 63 -17.95 11.04 16.86
C GLN A 63 -19.01 9.94 16.83
N LEU A 64 -18.64 8.69 16.52
CA LEU A 64 -19.52 7.53 16.59
C LEU A 64 -19.99 7.23 18.03
N LEU A 65 -19.14 7.46 19.04
CA LEU A 65 -19.53 7.34 20.46
C LEU A 65 -20.46 8.48 20.89
N GLN A 66 -20.29 9.70 20.38
CA GLN A 66 -21.23 10.80 20.63
C GLN A 66 -22.59 10.54 19.96
N ILE A 67 -22.59 9.98 18.73
CA ILE A 67 -23.81 9.54 18.04
C ILE A 67 -24.48 8.37 18.79
N LYS A 68 -23.71 7.44 19.38
CA LYS A 68 -24.23 6.35 20.22
C LYS A 68 -24.79 6.82 21.57
N ASN A 69 -24.29 7.93 22.12
CA ASN A 69 -24.73 8.48 23.41
C ASN A 69 -25.84 9.54 23.28
N SER A 70 -26.05 10.09 22.06
CA SER A 70 -27.31 10.81 21.80
C SER A 70 -28.44 9.76 21.84
N LYS A 71 -29.41 9.98 22.71
CA LYS A 71 -30.63 9.17 22.78
C LYS A 71 -31.47 9.35 21.51
N GLU A 72 -30.95 8.92 20.37
CA GLU A 72 -31.72 8.80 19.15
C GLU A 72 -32.57 7.54 19.29
N THR A 73 -33.86 7.73 19.32
CA THR A 73 -34.87 6.68 19.27
C THR A 73 -34.60 5.78 18.05
N SER A 74 -34.83 4.49 18.18
CA SER A 74 -34.59 3.46 17.15
C SER A 74 -35.15 3.80 15.76
N THR A 75 -36.16 4.67 15.72
CA THR A 75 -36.80 5.20 14.50
C THR A 75 -35.91 6.09 13.65
N GLN A 76 -34.92 6.79 14.21
CA GLN A 76 -34.03 7.70 13.44
C GLN A 76 -32.86 6.96 12.78
N LYS A 77 -32.46 5.83 13.36
CA LYS A 77 -31.31 5.02 12.91
C LYS A 77 -31.56 4.29 11.58
N TYR A 78 -32.81 4.01 11.28
CA TYR A 78 -33.23 3.32 10.04
C TYR A 78 -33.92 4.24 9.03
N SER A 79 -33.87 5.57 9.28
CA SER A 79 -34.57 6.55 8.46
C SER A 79 -34.12 6.59 7.00
N TYR A 80 -32.92 6.10 6.69
CA TYR A 80 -32.42 6.04 5.33
C TYR A 80 -33.19 5.00 4.51
N ILE A 81 -33.24 3.74 4.98
CA ILE A 81 -33.77 2.65 4.15
C ILE A 81 -35.26 2.80 3.89
N THR A 82 -35.99 3.43 4.82
CA THR A 82 -37.40 3.76 4.64
C THR A 82 -37.64 4.89 3.64
N LYS A 83 -36.58 5.63 3.29
CA LYS A 83 -36.58 6.71 2.28
C LYS A 83 -35.95 6.28 0.95
N VAL A 84 -35.46 5.04 0.84
CA VAL A 84 -34.88 4.53 -0.41
C VAL A 84 -35.97 4.48 -1.48
N ASP A 85 -35.75 5.21 -2.57
CA ASP A 85 -36.54 5.02 -3.77
C ASP A 85 -35.95 3.86 -4.60
N MET A 86 -36.68 2.74 -4.61
CA MET A 86 -36.26 1.57 -5.40
C MET A 86 -36.19 1.84 -6.90
N LYS A 87 -36.81 2.92 -7.39
CA LYS A 87 -36.68 3.32 -8.78
C LYS A 87 -35.24 3.74 -9.09
N GLU A 88 -34.59 4.52 -8.20
CA GLU A 88 -33.17 4.90 -8.34
C GLU A 88 -32.27 3.66 -8.30
N ILE A 89 -32.56 2.71 -7.43
CA ILE A 89 -31.83 1.43 -7.37
C ILE A 89 -31.99 0.65 -8.67
N PHE A 90 -33.20 0.60 -9.24
CA PHE A 90 -33.44 -0.10 -10.49
C PHE A 90 -32.83 0.56 -11.71
N GLU A 91 -32.73 1.89 -11.70
CA GLU A 91 -32.00 2.63 -12.72
C GLU A 91 -30.49 2.40 -12.62
N LYS A 92 -29.94 2.41 -11.41
CA LYS A 92 -28.51 2.15 -11.17
C LYS A 92 -28.10 0.70 -11.44
N TYR A 93 -28.98 -0.25 -11.13
CA TYR A 93 -28.79 -1.67 -11.31
C TYR A 93 -29.88 -2.25 -12.23
N PRO A 94 -29.72 -2.21 -13.57
CA PRO A 94 -30.74 -2.70 -14.51
C PRO A 94 -30.97 -4.21 -14.34
N LEU A 95 -32.15 -4.69 -14.73
CA LEU A 95 -32.46 -6.11 -14.69
C LEU A 95 -31.54 -6.89 -15.62
N LEU A 96 -30.81 -7.84 -15.07
CA LEU A 96 -29.90 -8.68 -15.83
C LEU A 96 -30.65 -9.91 -16.43
N PRO A 97 -30.18 -10.44 -17.58
CA PRO A 97 -30.80 -11.60 -18.22
C PRO A 97 -30.95 -12.82 -17.29
N ILE A 98 -30.00 -13.00 -16.36
CA ILE A 98 -30.05 -14.11 -15.38
C ILE A 98 -31.33 -14.07 -14.49
N PHE A 99 -31.92 -12.89 -14.30
CA PHE A 99 -33.15 -12.70 -13.51
C PHE A 99 -34.41 -12.61 -14.34
N SER A 100 -34.31 -12.55 -15.68
CA SER A 100 -35.46 -12.29 -16.56
C SER A 100 -36.53 -13.37 -16.56
N SER A 101 -36.17 -14.61 -16.25
CA SER A 101 -37.09 -15.75 -16.17
C SER A 101 -37.58 -16.03 -14.75
N GLU A 102 -37.17 -15.24 -13.76
CA GLU A 102 -37.46 -15.50 -12.37
C GLU A 102 -38.63 -14.66 -11.88
N LEU A 103 -39.48 -15.28 -11.03
CA LEU A 103 -40.61 -14.60 -10.36
C LEU A 103 -40.09 -13.81 -9.15
N LEU A 104 -39.54 -12.61 -9.42
CA LEU A 104 -39.06 -11.69 -8.39
C LEU A 104 -40.22 -10.84 -7.87
N GLN A 105 -40.30 -10.64 -6.55
CA GLN A 105 -41.26 -9.81 -5.90
C GLN A 105 -40.59 -8.70 -5.12
N LEU A 106 -40.89 -7.44 -5.44
CA LEU A 106 -40.53 -6.31 -4.59
C LEU A 106 -41.41 -6.33 -3.34
N LYS A 107 -40.81 -6.47 -2.17
CA LYS A 107 -41.52 -6.41 -0.88
C LYS A 107 -41.18 -5.12 -0.15
N PRO A 108 -42.09 -4.64 0.75
CA PRO A 108 -41.76 -3.54 1.66
C PRO A 108 -40.49 -3.80 2.47
N PRO A 109 -39.87 -2.76 3.05
CA PRO A 109 -38.71 -2.94 3.92
C PRO A 109 -38.98 -3.99 5.01
N PHE A 110 -38.09 -4.97 5.09
CA PHE A 110 -38.22 -6.10 6.01
C PHE A 110 -37.08 -6.04 7.05
N GLU A 111 -37.48 -6.01 8.34
CA GLU A 111 -36.53 -6.04 9.47
C GLU A 111 -36.32 -7.48 9.95
N PHE A 112 -35.08 -7.92 9.99
CA PHE A 112 -34.70 -9.22 10.56
C PHE A 112 -34.65 -9.12 12.09
N GLN A 113 -35.64 -9.69 12.78
CA GLN A 113 -35.87 -9.51 14.23
C GLN A 113 -34.64 -9.83 15.10
N ASN A 114 -33.87 -10.84 14.74
CA ASN A 114 -32.70 -11.28 15.53
C ASN A 114 -31.45 -10.40 15.34
N LYS A 115 -31.37 -9.62 14.26
CA LYS A 115 -30.15 -8.86 13.86
C LYS A 115 -30.40 -7.37 13.78
N ARG A 116 -31.66 -6.92 13.77
CA ARG A 116 -32.07 -5.53 13.53
C ARG A 116 -31.46 -4.96 12.24
N GLU A 117 -31.35 -5.83 11.25
CA GLU A 117 -30.91 -5.48 9.89
C GLU A 117 -32.15 -5.27 9.04
N ILE A 118 -32.14 -4.32 8.13
CA ILE A 118 -33.29 -4.03 7.27
C ILE A 118 -32.89 -4.27 5.83
N TYR A 119 -33.70 -5.04 5.10
CA TYR A 119 -33.58 -5.22 3.66
C TYR A 119 -34.79 -4.64 2.93
N TYR A 120 -34.53 -3.90 1.86
CA TYR A 120 -35.53 -3.43 0.92
C TYR A 120 -35.10 -3.79 -0.51
N GLY A 121 -35.88 -4.63 -1.18
CA GLY A 121 -35.51 -5.13 -2.49
C GLY A 121 -36.36 -6.29 -2.99
N GLU A 122 -35.86 -6.91 -4.04
CA GLU A 122 -36.48 -8.05 -4.72
C GLU A 122 -36.24 -9.36 -3.97
N TRP A 123 -37.22 -10.23 -4.00
CA TRP A 123 -37.23 -11.53 -3.32
C TRP A 123 -37.68 -12.63 -4.26
N LYS A 124 -37.06 -13.80 -4.12
CA LYS A 124 -37.52 -15.07 -4.68
C LYS A 124 -38.04 -15.94 -3.50
N GLY A 125 -39.37 -15.99 -3.35
CA GLY A 125 -39.92 -16.57 -2.14
C GLY A 125 -39.53 -15.78 -0.88
N ASN A 126 -38.75 -16.41 -0.01
CA ASN A 126 -38.28 -15.81 1.25
C ASN A 126 -36.77 -15.54 1.29
N ILE A 127 -36.10 -15.61 0.17
CA ILE A 127 -34.66 -15.31 0.05
C ILE A 127 -34.45 -14.01 -0.73
N ARG A 128 -33.47 -13.20 -0.32
CA ARG A 128 -33.06 -12.00 -1.06
C ARG A 128 -32.50 -12.41 -2.41
N HIS A 129 -33.05 -11.85 -3.49
CA HIS A 129 -32.69 -12.24 -4.84
C HIS A 129 -33.07 -11.13 -5.80
N GLY A 130 -32.25 -10.83 -6.81
CA GLY A 130 -32.46 -9.69 -7.68
C GLY A 130 -31.74 -8.44 -7.15
N ARG A 131 -32.43 -7.30 -7.09
CA ARG A 131 -31.84 -6.00 -6.71
C ARG A 131 -32.36 -5.56 -5.35
N GLY A 132 -31.47 -4.97 -4.54
CA GLY A 132 -31.90 -4.52 -3.22
C GLY A 132 -30.83 -3.78 -2.43
N VAL A 133 -31.28 -3.19 -1.35
CA VAL A 133 -30.48 -2.45 -0.38
C VAL A 133 -30.60 -3.13 0.97
N GLN A 134 -29.48 -3.38 1.61
CA GLN A 134 -29.42 -3.83 2.99
C GLN A 134 -28.71 -2.82 3.86
N GLN A 135 -29.25 -2.55 5.02
CA GLN A 135 -28.61 -1.75 6.06
C GLN A 135 -28.42 -2.59 7.32
N TRP A 136 -27.21 -2.55 7.86
CA TRP A 136 -26.86 -3.22 9.11
C TRP A 136 -26.94 -2.26 10.31
N LEU A 137 -26.95 -2.86 11.51
CA LEU A 137 -27.08 -2.13 12.78
C LEU A 137 -25.92 -1.15 13.04
N ASP A 138 -24.71 -1.46 12.54
CA ASP A 138 -23.53 -0.63 12.68
C ASP A 138 -23.56 0.63 11.79
N GLY A 139 -24.55 0.71 10.88
CA GLY A 139 -24.73 1.80 9.93
C GLY A 139 -24.15 1.50 8.54
N SER A 140 -23.48 0.37 8.37
CA SER A 140 -23.04 -0.06 7.05
C SER A 140 -24.22 -0.36 6.15
N ARG A 141 -24.04 -0.25 4.83
CA ARG A 141 -25.08 -0.41 3.84
C ARG A 141 -24.54 -1.00 2.55
N TYR A 142 -25.22 -1.99 2.03
CA TYR A 142 -24.98 -2.52 0.69
C TYR A 142 -26.14 -2.22 -0.24
N GLU A 143 -25.85 -1.84 -1.45
CA GLU A 143 -26.81 -1.72 -2.56
C GLU A 143 -26.27 -2.44 -3.79
N GLY A 144 -27.08 -3.24 -4.44
CA GLY A 144 -26.64 -4.04 -5.58
C GLY A 144 -27.46 -5.28 -5.83
N TYR A 145 -26.84 -6.23 -6.50
CA TYR A 145 -27.46 -7.50 -6.83
C TYR A 145 -27.30 -8.51 -5.69
N TRP A 146 -28.35 -9.31 -5.52
CA TRP A 146 -28.43 -10.40 -4.56
C TRP A 146 -28.74 -11.70 -5.29
N LEU A 147 -28.03 -12.76 -4.92
CA LEU A 147 -28.27 -14.11 -5.43
C LEU A 147 -28.27 -15.08 -4.24
N ASN A 148 -29.45 -15.69 -3.98
CA ASN A 148 -29.65 -16.67 -2.90
C ASN A 148 -29.14 -16.15 -1.53
N ASP A 149 -29.68 -15.01 -1.09
CA ASP A 149 -29.35 -14.31 0.17
C ASP A 149 -27.94 -13.72 0.27
N LYS A 150 -27.15 -13.72 -0.81
CA LYS A 150 -25.77 -13.20 -0.83
C LYS A 150 -25.63 -12.04 -1.79
N ALA A 151 -24.81 -11.06 -1.42
CA ALA A 151 -24.33 -10.04 -2.33
C ALA A 151 -23.55 -10.69 -3.47
N ASN A 152 -23.87 -10.31 -4.70
CA ASN A 152 -23.33 -11.00 -5.87
C ASN A 152 -23.30 -10.06 -7.08
N ILE A 153 -22.58 -10.45 -8.14
CA ILE A 153 -22.50 -9.81 -9.45
C ILE A 153 -21.90 -8.42 -9.32
N LYS A 154 -22.65 -7.40 -8.91
CA LYS A 154 -22.20 -6.01 -8.78
C LYS A 154 -22.95 -5.27 -7.70
N GLY A 155 -22.24 -4.42 -6.96
CA GLY A 155 -22.86 -3.61 -5.90
C GLY A 155 -21.88 -2.64 -5.28
N LYS A 156 -22.42 -1.84 -4.36
CA LYS A 156 -21.68 -0.87 -3.56
C LYS A 156 -21.92 -1.09 -2.08
N LEU A 157 -20.84 -1.25 -1.35
CA LEU A 157 -20.83 -1.32 0.10
C LEU A 157 -20.34 0.02 0.66
N TYR A 158 -21.08 0.55 1.60
CA TYR A 158 -20.70 1.68 2.43
C TYR A 158 -20.42 1.13 3.83
N HIS A 159 -19.19 1.19 4.27
CA HIS A 159 -18.81 0.78 5.61
C HIS A 159 -19.21 1.82 6.65
N ALA A 160 -19.37 1.39 7.89
CA ALA A 160 -19.77 2.25 9.00
C ALA A 160 -18.76 3.34 9.34
N ASP A 161 -17.50 3.17 8.99
CA ASP A 161 -16.39 4.12 9.17
C ASP A 161 -16.26 5.14 8.03
N GLY A 162 -17.07 4.99 6.96
CA GLY A 162 -17.13 5.88 5.82
C GLY A 162 -16.37 5.38 4.58
N ASP A 163 -15.66 4.27 4.69
CA ASP A 163 -15.03 3.63 3.54
C ASP A 163 -16.08 3.09 2.57
N THR A 164 -15.75 2.97 1.30
CA THR A 164 -16.67 2.40 0.31
C THR A 164 -15.97 1.42 -0.60
N TYR A 165 -16.67 0.35 -0.95
CA TYR A 165 -16.29 -0.53 -2.06
C TYR A 165 -17.38 -0.52 -3.12
N GLU A 166 -17.00 -0.33 -4.38
CA GLU A 166 -17.92 -0.41 -5.52
C GLU A 166 -17.28 -1.29 -6.60
N GLY A 167 -17.94 -2.41 -6.92
CA GLY A 167 -17.34 -3.38 -7.83
C GLY A 167 -18.14 -4.65 -7.96
N GLU A 168 -17.45 -5.68 -8.41
CA GLU A 168 -17.98 -7.02 -8.59
C GLU A 168 -17.96 -7.81 -7.28
N TRP A 169 -18.95 -8.67 -7.11
CA TRP A 169 -19.19 -9.46 -5.91
C TRP A 169 -19.42 -10.92 -6.24
N LEU A 170 -18.93 -11.78 -5.39
CA LEU A 170 -19.19 -13.21 -5.44
C LEU A 170 -19.41 -13.75 -4.03
N ASN A 171 -20.64 -14.20 -3.73
CA ASN A 171 -20.98 -14.83 -2.45
C ASN A 171 -20.58 -14.00 -1.21
N ASP A 172 -21.03 -12.74 -1.14
CA ASP A 172 -20.76 -11.76 -0.09
C ASP A 172 -19.31 -11.24 -0.03
N LYS A 173 -18.48 -11.54 -1.03
CA LYS A 173 -17.08 -11.11 -1.10
C LYS A 173 -16.82 -10.24 -2.32
N ALA A 174 -15.94 -9.26 -2.17
CA ALA A 174 -15.36 -8.54 -3.28
C ALA A 174 -14.58 -9.51 -4.18
N ASN A 175 -14.92 -9.55 -5.47
CA ASN A 175 -14.33 -10.50 -6.42
C ASN A 175 -14.49 -9.95 -7.83
N GLY A 176 -13.47 -10.07 -8.69
CA GLY A 176 -13.46 -9.41 -10.00
C GLY A 176 -12.94 -7.98 -9.90
N HIS A 177 -13.45 -7.04 -10.70
CA HIS A 177 -12.97 -5.66 -10.70
C HIS A 177 -13.76 -4.79 -9.73
N GLY A 178 -13.04 -3.93 -8.97
CA GLY A 178 -13.70 -3.01 -8.04
C GLY A 178 -12.79 -1.93 -7.50
N LYS A 179 -13.44 -0.88 -7.03
CA LYS A 179 -12.78 0.30 -6.42
C LYS A 179 -13.09 0.37 -4.94
N TYR A 180 -12.06 0.39 -4.13
CA TYR A 180 -12.14 0.69 -2.70
C TYR A 180 -11.67 2.11 -2.45
N LEU A 181 -12.49 2.90 -1.79
CA LEU A 181 -12.18 4.27 -1.43
C LEU A 181 -12.24 4.41 0.09
N HIS A 182 -11.11 4.77 0.67
CA HIS A 182 -11.04 5.15 2.08
C HIS A 182 -11.63 6.55 2.30
N VAL A 183 -12.23 6.76 3.45
CA VAL A 183 -12.76 8.07 3.87
C VAL A 183 -11.68 9.17 3.85
N GLY A 184 -10.42 8.80 3.99
CA GLY A 184 -9.27 9.69 3.90
C GLY A 184 -8.93 10.17 2.49
N GLY A 185 -9.52 9.55 1.44
CA GLY A 185 -9.25 9.85 0.03
C GLY A 185 -8.25 8.90 -0.64
N GLU A 186 -7.63 8.01 0.10
CA GLU A 186 -6.82 6.92 -0.45
C GLU A 186 -7.73 5.94 -1.19
N TYR A 187 -7.29 5.38 -2.30
CA TYR A 187 -8.10 4.41 -3.02
C TYR A 187 -7.27 3.31 -3.68
N TYR A 188 -7.92 2.16 -3.86
CA TYR A 188 -7.47 1.09 -4.73
C TYR A 188 -8.50 0.87 -5.84
N ASP A 189 -8.04 0.72 -7.08
CA ASP A 189 -8.85 0.44 -8.25
C ASP A 189 -8.19 -0.70 -9.02
N GLY A 190 -8.82 -1.87 -9.08
CA GLY A 190 -8.20 -3.05 -9.64
C GLY A 190 -8.97 -4.33 -9.38
N GLU A 191 -8.26 -5.45 -9.56
CA GLU A 191 -8.81 -6.77 -9.41
C GLU A 191 -8.84 -7.22 -7.94
N TRP A 192 -9.87 -7.97 -7.59
CA TRP A 192 -10.14 -8.51 -6.25
C TRP A 192 -10.38 -10.01 -6.30
N LYS A 193 -9.97 -10.69 -5.27
CA LYS A 193 -10.27 -12.11 -5.06
C LYS A 193 -10.47 -12.37 -3.58
N ASP A 194 -11.66 -12.87 -3.21
CA ASP A 194 -12.00 -13.22 -1.83
C ASP A 194 -11.70 -12.10 -0.82
N ASP A 195 -12.16 -10.86 -1.10
CA ASP A 195 -11.94 -9.62 -0.32
C ASP A 195 -10.49 -9.13 -0.28
N MET A 196 -9.60 -9.70 -1.09
CA MET A 196 -8.20 -9.27 -1.16
C MET A 196 -7.87 -8.70 -2.54
N GLN A 197 -7.02 -7.66 -2.57
CA GLN A 197 -6.42 -7.15 -3.79
C GLN A 197 -5.68 -8.29 -4.50
N HIS A 198 -5.92 -8.43 -5.80
CA HIS A 198 -5.37 -9.51 -6.62
C HIS A 198 -5.18 -9.03 -8.06
N GLY A 199 -4.40 -9.77 -8.88
CA GLY A 199 -4.20 -9.40 -10.27
C GLY A 199 -3.62 -8.00 -10.43
N LYS A 200 -4.11 -7.23 -11.40
CA LYS A 200 -3.64 -5.87 -11.68
C LYS A 200 -4.46 -4.84 -10.92
N GLY A 201 -3.77 -3.82 -10.39
CA GLY A 201 -4.44 -2.73 -9.69
C GLY A 201 -3.58 -1.49 -9.53
N LYS A 202 -4.27 -0.40 -9.22
CA LYS A 202 -3.67 0.89 -8.91
C LYS A 202 -4.10 1.34 -7.53
N GLU A 203 -3.13 1.66 -6.70
CA GLU A 203 -3.33 2.22 -5.36
C GLU A 203 -2.77 3.64 -5.32
N THR A 204 -3.49 4.54 -4.68
CA THR A 204 -3.08 5.94 -4.52
C THR A 204 -3.28 6.34 -3.06
N TRP A 205 -2.27 6.94 -2.47
CA TRP A 205 -2.29 7.39 -1.08
C TRP A 205 -2.50 8.90 -1.00
N ILE A 206 -2.88 9.35 0.20
CA ILE A 206 -3.23 10.76 0.47
C ILE A 206 -2.05 11.72 0.27
N ASP A 207 -0.83 11.23 0.42
CA ASP A 207 0.39 12.00 0.20
C ASP A 207 0.76 12.15 -1.29
N GLY A 208 -0.07 11.62 -2.21
CA GLY A 208 0.15 11.62 -3.64
C GLY A 208 1.03 10.49 -4.15
N SER A 209 1.54 9.63 -3.25
CA SER A 209 2.22 8.41 -3.67
C SER A 209 1.27 7.48 -4.40
N SER A 210 1.77 6.68 -5.32
CA SER A 210 0.96 5.69 -6.04
C SER A 210 1.74 4.42 -6.34
N TYR A 211 1.00 3.33 -6.46
CA TYR A 211 1.51 2.07 -7.00
C TYR A 211 0.57 1.60 -8.10
N GLU A 212 1.15 1.11 -9.18
CA GLU A 212 0.42 0.46 -10.28
C GLU A 212 1.17 -0.80 -10.67
N GLY A 213 0.52 -1.96 -10.56
CA GLY A 213 1.19 -3.23 -10.77
C GLY A 213 0.36 -4.44 -10.34
N GLU A 214 1.06 -5.53 -10.11
CA GLU A 214 0.45 -6.81 -9.77
C GLU A 214 0.30 -6.98 -8.26
N TYR A 215 -0.78 -7.66 -7.87
CA TYR A 215 -1.10 -8.03 -6.49
C TYR A 215 -1.38 -9.53 -6.39
N MET A 216 -1.01 -10.11 -5.27
CA MET A 216 -1.40 -11.46 -4.87
C MET A 216 -1.76 -11.48 -3.40
N ASN A 217 -3.02 -11.83 -3.10
CA ASN A 217 -3.52 -11.95 -1.72
C ASN A 217 -3.24 -10.70 -0.86
N GLY A 218 -3.57 -9.51 -1.40
CA GLY A 218 -3.41 -8.23 -0.72
C GLY A 218 -1.97 -7.70 -0.66
N LYS A 219 -1.01 -8.34 -1.34
CA LYS A 219 0.38 -7.91 -1.36
C LYS A 219 0.82 -7.57 -2.78
N ARG A 220 1.64 -6.52 -2.94
CA ARG A 220 2.31 -6.21 -4.20
C ARG A 220 3.24 -7.36 -4.57
N GLN A 221 3.12 -7.83 -5.80
CA GLN A 221 3.80 -9.00 -6.32
C GLN A 221 4.11 -8.78 -7.79
N GLY A 222 5.11 -9.50 -8.38
CA GLY A 222 5.39 -9.39 -9.81
C GLY A 222 5.84 -7.98 -10.22
N LEU A 223 5.47 -7.55 -11.41
CA LEU A 223 5.91 -6.27 -11.97
C LEU A 223 5.04 -5.11 -11.47
N GLY A 224 5.68 -3.98 -11.16
CA GLY A 224 4.97 -2.78 -10.76
C GLY A 224 5.82 -1.52 -10.77
N LEU A 225 5.13 -0.38 -10.77
CA LEU A 225 5.67 0.95 -10.68
C LEU A 225 5.18 1.62 -9.41
N PHE A 226 6.09 1.96 -8.53
CA PHE A 226 5.82 2.76 -7.34
C PHE A 226 6.37 4.17 -7.52
N LYS A 227 5.53 5.17 -7.31
CA LYS A 227 5.92 6.59 -7.33
C LYS A 227 5.67 7.19 -5.95
N TRP A 228 6.71 7.80 -5.39
CA TRP A 228 6.60 8.53 -4.12
C TRP A 228 6.23 9.99 -4.36
N SER A 229 5.65 10.60 -3.35
CA SER A 229 5.29 12.03 -3.36
C SER A 229 6.49 12.97 -3.51
N ASP A 230 7.69 12.51 -3.19
CA ASP A 230 8.94 13.28 -3.37
C ASP A 230 9.48 13.24 -4.80
N GLY A 231 8.80 12.53 -5.72
CA GLY A 231 9.19 12.34 -7.11
C GLY A 231 10.20 11.22 -7.34
N SER A 232 10.55 10.45 -6.30
CA SER A 232 11.28 9.19 -6.47
C SER A 232 10.37 8.14 -7.09
N GLU A 233 10.94 7.17 -7.82
CA GLU A 233 10.17 6.07 -8.40
C GLU A 233 10.96 4.77 -8.40
N TYR A 234 10.24 3.66 -8.30
CA TYR A 234 10.76 2.32 -8.50
C TYR A 234 9.92 1.59 -9.53
N GLU A 235 10.56 1.08 -10.56
CA GLU A 235 9.95 0.24 -11.57
C GLU A 235 10.68 -1.11 -11.60
N GLY A 236 9.98 -2.21 -11.34
CA GLY A 236 10.59 -3.52 -11.26
C GLY A 236 9.74 -4.56 -10.57
N ASN A 237 10.41 -5.63 -10.18
CA ASN A 237 9.75 -6.75 -9.52
C ASN A 237 9.52 -6.48 -8.03
N PHE A 238 8.37 -6.94 -7.57
CA PHE A 238 7.96 -6.96 -6.15
C PHE A 238 7.78 -8.39 -5.68
N PHE A 239 8.11 -8.64 -4.44
CA PHE A 239 7.80 -9.86 -3.72
C PHE A 239 7.35 -9.51 -2.30
N GLU A 240 6.12 -9.86 -1.95
CA GLU A 240 5.52 -9.58 -0.64
C GLU A 240 5.69 -8.11 -0.19
N ASN A 241 5.29 -7.15 -1.03
CA ASN A 241 5.39 -5.70 -0.82
C ASN A 241 6.82 -5.13 -0.82
N LYS A 242 7.86 -5.91 -1.16
CA LYS A 242 9.26 -5.49 -1.16
C LYS A 242 9.82 -5.52 -2.58
N PHE A 243 10.78 -4.63 -2.87
CA PHE A 243 11.58 -4.72 -4.10
C PHE A 243 12.34 -6.03 -4.09
N HIS A 244 12.27 -6.75 -5.19
CA HIS A 244 12.93 -8.04 -5.34
C HIS A 244 13.23 -8.30 -6.81
N GLY A 245 14.23 -9.15 -7.11
CA GLY A 245 14.59 -9.42 -8.51
C GLY A 245 15.13 -8.18 -9.21
N LYS A 246 14.79 -7.96 -10.48
CA LYS A 246 15.30 -6.84 -11.27
C LYS A 246 14.43 -5.61 -11.14
N GLY A 247 15.06 -4.43 -11.03
CA GLY A 247 14.32 -3.17 -11.00
C GLY A 247 15.21 -1.94 -11.14
N LYS A 248 14.58 -0.84 -11.52
CA LYS A 248 15.17 0.49 -11.60
C LYS A 248 14.60 1.35 -10.47
N TYR A 249 15.45 1.95 -9.68
CA TYR A 249 15.10 3.00 -8.73
C TYR A 249 15.68 4.33 -9.18
N THR A 250 14.83 5.34 -9.28
CA THR A 250 15.23 6.73 -9.56
C THR A 250 14.90 7.59 -8.34
N TRP A 251 15.89 8.20 -7.72
CA TRP A 251 15.71 9.12 -6.61
C TRP A 251 15.27 10.50 -7.11
N ASN A 252 14.66 11.28 -6.23
CA ASN A 252 14.24 12.66 -6.51
C ASN A 252 15.43 13.57 -6.93
N ASP A 253 16.64 13.27 -6.45
CA ASP A 253 17.88 13.97 -6.81
C ASP A 253 18.52 13.45 -8.12
N LYS A 254 17.77 12.63 -8.89
CA LYS A 254 18.18 12.07 -10.19
C LYS A 254 19.32 11.04 -10.15
N ARG A 255 19.67 10.52 -8.98
CA ARG A 255 20.43 9.27 -8.92
C ARG A 255 19.59 8.15 -9.48
N GLU A 256 20.23 7.18 -10.11
CA GLU A 256 19.57 5.97 -10.61
C GLU A 256 20.33 4.72 -10.17
N TYR A 257 19.59 3.69 -9.81
CA TYR A 257 20.12 2.34 -9.71
C TYR A 257 19.31 1.41 -10.61
N ILE A 258 19.97 0.65 -11.44
CA ILE A 258 19.37 -0.37 -12.29
C ILE A 258 20.10 -1.68 -11.98
N GLY A 259 19.40 -2.66 -11.42
CA GLY A 259 20.07 -3.88 -10.99
C GLY A 259 19.18 -4.83 -10.23
N GLU A 260 19.80 -5.72 -9.49
CA GLU A 260 19.16 -6.74 -8.71
C GLU A 260 18.84 -6.24 -7.30
N TRP A 261 17.70 -6.69 -6.78
CA TRP A 261 17.16 -6.33 -5.49
C TRP A 261 16.81 -7.57 -4.69
N GLU A 262 17.07 -7.55 -3.41
CA GLU A 262 16.66 -8.58 -2.48
C GLU A 262 16.06 -7.93 -1.23
N TYR A 263 14.75 -8.09 -1.02
CA TYR A 263 14.00 -7.56 0.13
C TYR A 263 14.26 -6.08 0.42
N ASN A 264 14.11 -5.21 -0.60
CA ASN A 264 14.35 -3.76 -0.60
C ASN A 264 15.82 -3.33 -0.53
N GLN A 265 16.77 -4.23 -0.69
CA GLN A 265 18.20 -3.93 -0.69
C GLN A 265 18.79 -4.19 -2.07
N MET A 266 19.71 -3.34 -2.53
CA MET A 266 20.53 -3.62 -3.70
C MET A 266 21.41 -4.84 -3.39
N ASN A 267 21.28 -5.90 -4.20
CA ASN A 267 21.99 -7.15 -4.02
C ASN A 267 22.20 -7.82 -5.38
N GLY A 268 23.37 -8.41 -5.64
CA GLY A 268 23.74 -8.90 -6.97
C GLY A 268 24.29 -7.81 -7.88
N TYR A 269 24.20 -7.99 -9.20
CA TYR A 269 24.77 -7.05 -10.15
C TYR A 269 23.89 -5.82 -10.36
N GLY A 270 24.54 -4.62 -10.45
CA GLY A 270 23.81 -3.39 -10.71
C GLY A 270 24.68 -2.24 -11.22
N ILE A 271 24.00 -1.25 -11.79
CA ILE A 271 24.58 -0.01 -12.30
C ILE A 271 23.99 1.14 -11.49
N PHE A 272 24.84 1.90 -10.84
CA PHE A 272 24.46 3.12 -10.13
C PHE A 272 25.02 4.35 -10.86
N LYS A 273 24.16 5.31 -11.15
CA LYS A 273 24.49 6.57 -11.80
C LYS A 273 24.22 7.74 -10.88
N TRP A 274 25.14 8.69 -10.82
CA TRP A 274 24.97 9.95 -10.10
C TRP A 274 24.77 11.09 -11.11
N PRO A 275 24.02 12.14 -10.72
CA PRO A 275 23.78 13.30 -11.59
C PRO A 275 25.05 14.07 -11.99
N ASP A 276 26.11 13.96 -11.21
CA ASP A 276 27.41 14.56 -11.48
C ASP A 276 28.26 13.80 -12.51
N GLY A 277 27.70 12.73 -13.11
CA GLY A 277 28.35 11.91 -14.14
C GLY A 277 29.17 10.74 -13.60
N ARG A 278 29.29 10.56 -12.27
CA ARG A 278 29.84 9.32 -11.71
C ARG A 278 28.96 8.13 -12.07
N LYS A 279 29.59 6.98 -12.29
CA LYS A 279 28.91 5.70 -12.50
C LYS A 279 29.66 4.59 -11.78
N TYR A 280 28.92 3.67 -11.18
CA TYR A 280 29.44 2.39 -10.72
C TYR A 280 28.70 1.25 -11.42
N GLU A 281 29.40 0.21 -11.73
CA GLU A 281 28.92 -0.96 -12.46
C GLU A 281 29.61 -2.19 -11.88
N GLY A 282 28.84 -3.06 -11.19
CA GLY A 282 29.43 -4.18 -10.48
C GLY A 282 28.49 -4.76 -9.42
N ASP A 283 29.07 -5.59 -8.56
CA ASP A 283 28.35 -6.34 -7.56
C ASP A 283 27.97 -5.48 -6.34
N TYR A 284 26.80 -5.80 -5.78
CA TYR A 284 26.26 -5.24 -4.55
C TYR A 284 25.91 -6.34 -3.57
N ARG A 285 26.08 -6.05 -2.30
CA ARG A 285 25.62 -6.87 -1.19
C ARG A 285 25.06 -5.98 -0.09
N LYS A 286 23.75 -6.10 0.19
CA LYS A 286 23.06 -5.32 1.24
C LYS A 286 23.35 -3.82 1.11
N ASP A 287 23.02 -3.24 -0.04
CA ASP A 287 23.22 -1.83 -0.39
C ASP A 287 24.66 -1.34 -0.49
N LYS A 288 25.65 -2.21 -0.37
CA LYS A 288 27.07 -1.86 -0.47
C LYS A 288 27.70 -2.47 -1.71
N LYS A 289 28.63 -1.73 -2.32
CA LYS A 289 29.49 -2.27 -3.36
C LYS A 289 30.32 -3.38 -2.75
N GLU A 290 30.31 -4.54 -3.39
CA GLU A 290 31.00 -5.75 -2.92
C GLU A 290 31.51 -6.50 -4.15
N GLY A 291 32.54 -7.36 -4.00
CA GLY A 291 33.04 -8.13 -5.12
C GLY A 291 33.68 -7.27 -6.21
N PHE A 292 33.49 -7.65 -7.48
CA PHE A 292 34.11 -6.97 -8.60
C PHE A 292 33.22 -5.81 -9.11
N GLY A 293 33.89 -4.67 -9.44
CA GLY A 293 33.18 -3.54 -10.02
C GLY A 293 34.06 -2.46 -10.62
N ILE A 294 33.42 -1.66 -11.48
CA ILE A 294 34.08 -0.58 -12.22
C ILE A 294 33.47 0.74 -11.78
N PHE A 295 34.29 1.67 -11.39
CA PHE A 295 33.88 3.03 -11.04
C PHE A 295 34.42 4.03 -12.04
N TYR A 296 33.54 4.85 -12.59
CA TYR A 296 33.83 5.90 -13.54
C TYR A 296 33.67 7.26 -12.86
N TRP A 297 34.69 8.12 -12.97
CA TRP A 297 34.61 9.52 -12.54
C TRP A 297 34.29 10.43 -13.73
N PRO A 298 33.67 11.59 -13.50
CA PRO A 298 33.31 12.55 -14.55
C PRO A 298 34.51 13.10 -15.30
N ASP A 299 35.70 13.13 -14.70
CA ASP A 299 36.94 13.60 -15.28
C ASP A 299 37.66 12.53 -16.16
N GLY A 300 36.99 11.40 -16.39
CA GLY A 300 37.48 10.30 -17.24
C GLY A 300 38.34 9.27 -16.51
N ARG A 301 38.63 9.44 -15.22
CA ARG A 301 39.32 8.39 -14.44
C ARG A 301 38.44 7.16 -14.33
N ILE A 302 39.05 5.98 -14.30
CA ILE A 302 38.34 4.71 -14.14
C ILE A 302 39.09 3.86 -13.11
N PHE A 303 38.37 3.23 -12.22
CA PHE A 303 38.89 2.16 -11.37
C PHE A 303 38.15 0.87 -11.70
N LYS A 304 38.87 -0.22 -11.85
CA LYS A 304 38.38 -1.55 -12.12
C LYS A 304 39.04 -2.52 -11.13
N GLY A 305 38.28 -3.15 -10.25
CA GLY A 305 38.83 -4.01 -9.22
C GLY A 305 37.82 -4.43 -8.16
N ASN A 306 38.31 -4.96 -7.06
CA ASN A 306 37.49 -5.47 -5.98
C ASN A 306 37.05 -4.38 -5.02
N TRP A 307 35.85 -4.62 -4.42
CA TRP A 307 35.20 -3.76 -3.45
C TRP A 307 34.82 -4.57 -2.21
N VAL A 308 35.01 -3.98 -1.06
CA VAL A 308 34.60 -4.52 0.23
C VAL A 308 33.95 -3.39 1.04
N ASP A 309 32.73 -3.64 1.57
CA ASP A 309 31.99 -2.64 2.33
C ASP A 309 31.85 -1.27 1.65
N GLY A 310 31.66 -1.25 0.33
CA GLY A 310 31.50 -0.03 -0.45
C GLY A 310 32.81 0.70 -0.81
N LYS A 311 33.98 0.14 -0.48
CA LYS A 311 35.30 0.71 -0.68
C LYS A 311 36.15 -0.17 -1.59
N GLN A 312 37.01 0.45 -2.40
CA GLN A 312 38.02 -0.26 -3.17
C GLN A 312 38.93 -1.07 -2.24
N HIS A 313 39.16 -2.33 -2.55
CA HIS A 313 39.96 -3.23 -1.71
C HIS A 313 40.65 -4.30 -2.57
N GLY A 314 41.89 -4.71 -2.18
CA GLY A 314 42.68 -5.69 -2.94
C GLY A 314 43.27 -5.14 -4.21
N ASP A 315 43.50 -6.02 -5.16
CA ASP A 315 44.14 -5.66 -6.43
C ASP A 315 43.12 -5.04 -7.40
N GLY A 316 43.60 -4.10 -8.21
CA GLY A 316 42.81 -3.41 -9.20
C GLY A 316 43.63 -2.65 -10.24
N GLU A 317 42.92 -2.11 -11.21
CA GLU A 317 43.48 -1.30 -12.30
C GLU A 317 42.89 0.11 -12.25
N PHE A 318 43.73 1.09 -12.43
CA PHE A 318 43.35 2.49 -12.45
C PHE A 318 43.78 3.15 -13.77
N PHE A 319 42.83 3.77 -14.45
CA PHE A 319 43.09 4.56 -15.67
C PHE A 319 43.17 6.04 -15.31
N ASP A 320 44.26 6.67 -15.78
CA ASP A 320 44.44 8.11 -15.69
C ASP A 320 44.24 8.75 -17.06
N PRO A 321 43.19 9.57 -17.27
CA PRO A 321 42.92 10.16 -18.59
C PRO A 321 43.98 11.19 -19.03
N LYS A 322 44.79 11.74 -18.11
CA LYS A 322 45.85 12.68 -18.46
C LYS A 322 47.04 11.99 -19.12
N THR A 323 47.39 10.80 -18.66
CA THR A 323 48.48 10.01 -19.19
C THR A 323 48.05 8.95 -20.18
N GLN A 324 46.73 8.67 -20.28
CA GLN A 324 46.14 7.58 -21.08
C GLN A 324 46.68 6.19 -20.70
N ILE A 325 47.11 6.01 -19.43
CA ILE A 325 47.78 4.80 -18.96
C ILE A 325 46.92 4.09 -17.92
N TRP A 326 46.80 2.77 -18.09
CA TRP A 326 46.29 1.88 -17.04
C TRP A 326 47.47 1.47 -16.15
N ARG A 327 47.27 1.56 -14.81
CA ARG A 327 48.22 1.12 -13.81
C ARG A 327 47.57 0.09 -12.89
N LYS A 328 48.24 -1.05 -12.73
CA LYS A 328 47.86 -2.04 -11.72
C LYS A 328 48.33 -1.60 -10.34
N GLY A 329 47.58 -1.90 -9.32
CA GLY A 329 47.94 -1.53 -7.95
C GLY A 329 47.08 -2.21 -6.91
N ARG A 330 47.34 -1.87 -5.66
CA ARG A 330 46.61 -2.41 -4.51
C ARG A 330 45.94 -1.31 -3.69
N TRP A 331 44.77 -1.60 -3.22
CA TRP A 331 43.92 -0.70 -2.42
C TRP A 331 43.56 -1.36 -1.11
N GLU A 332 43.50 -0.60 -0.03
CA GLU A 332 43.01 -1.02 1.28
C GLU A 332 41.96 -0.02 1.77
N PHE A 333 40.71 -0.49 1.89
CA PHE A 333 39.55 0.30 2.34
C PHE A 333 39.42 1.69 1.71
N GLY A 334 39.62 1.75 0.38
CA GLY A 334 39.45 2.96 -0.42
C GLY A 334 40.76 3.80 -0.58
N LYS A 335 41.85 3.40 0.05
CA LYS A 335 43.17 4.06 -0.12
C LYS A 335 44.07 3.22 -1.02
N LYS A 336 44.65 3.85 -2.02
CA LYS A 336 45.67 3.22 -2.80
C LYS A 336 46.95 3.06 -1.96
N THR A 337 47.46 1.85 -1.84
CA THR A 337 48.67 1.53 -1.08
C THR A 337 49.92 1.51 -1.98
N MET A 338 49.81 0.94 -3.18
CA MET A 338 50.93 0.88 -4.13
C MET A 338 50.44 0.77 -5.58
N PHE A 339 51.29 1.12 -6.54
CA PHE A 339 51.19 0.64 -7.92
C PHE A 339 52.25 -0.45 -8.11
N TYR A 340 51.90 -1.43 -8.91
CA TYR A 340 52.86 -2.42 -9.37
C TYR A 340 53.67 -1.85 -10.54
N GLU A 341 54.93 -2.21 -10.62
CA GLU A 341 55.82 -1.87 -11.73
C GLU A 341 55.39 -2.56 -13.03
#